data_aa0b65ca1331b380e20e04054532403e
#
_entry.id   aa0b65ca1331b380e20e04054532403e
#
_cell.length_a   1.000
_cell.length_b   1.000
_cell.length_c   1.000
_cell.angle_alpha   90.00
_cell.angle_beta   90.00
_cell.angle_gamma   90.00
#
_symmetry.space_group_name_H-M   'P 1'
#
loop_
_entity.id
_entity.type
_entity.pdbx_description
1 polymer ?
#
loop_
_entity_poly.entity_id
_entity_poly.type
_entity_poly.pdbx_seq_one_letter_code
_entity_poly.pdbx_strand_id
1 'polypeptide(L)'
;MTQTNLPKPHLSRPAAGAKASLIRELLKLASRPEVISFAGGLPTPLGFPVKELEEAAHKVLAENAAHALQYSFTEGEPRLREFIAARETAQGVPTKPEEVQIVSGSQQALDLAARVFLDEGSRVLVENPTYLGALQAFRLAMPAF
;
A
#
# COMPACT_ATOMS: atom_id res chain seq x y z
N MET A 1 -14.75 39.45 3.21
CA MET A 1 -13.67 38.49 3.01
C MET A 1 -13.64 38.16 1.53
N THR A 2 -12.71 38.73 0.78
CA THR A 2 -12.53 38.49 -0.67
C THR A 2 -12.03 37.09 -0.89
N GLN A 3 -12.84 36.20 -1.47
CA GLN A 3 -12.38 34.91 -1.95
C GLN A 3 -11.31 35.17 -3.02
N THR A 4 -10.06 34.88 -2.69
CA THR A 4 -8.96 34.86 -3.68
C THR A 4 -9.23 33.71 -4.62
N ASN A 5 -9.66 34.05 -5.83
CA ASN A 5 -9.94 33.09 -6.90
C ASN A 5 -8.58 32.59 -7.44
N LEU A 6 -7.94 31.68 -6.71
CA LEU A 6 -6.69 31.05 -7.17
C LEU A 6 -6.97 30.23 -8.44
N PRO A 7 -6.10 30.31 -9.45
CA PRO A 7 -6.26 29.52 -10.66
C PRO A 7 -6.24 28.02 -10.30
N LYS A 8 -7.13 27.25 -10.91
CA LYS A 8 -7.15 25.79 -10.72
C LYS A 8 -5.81 25.20 -11.16
N PRO A 9 -5.22 24.29 -10.37
CA PRO A 9 -3.95 23.68 -10.74
C PRO A 9 -4.10 22.87 -12.03
N HIS A 10 -3.08 22.91 -12.88
CA HIS A 10 -3.02 22.05 -14.05
C HIS A 10 -2.68 20.63 -13.62
N LEU A 11 -3.56 19.67 -13.95
CA LEU A 11 -3.35 18.27 -13.66
C LEU A 11 -2.59 17.58 -14.80
N SER A 12 -1.74 16.61 -14.45
CA SER A 12 -1.14 15.73 -15.45
C SER A 12 -2.22 14.90 -16.18
N ARG A 13 -1.93 14.40 -17.38
CA ARG A 13 -2.86 13.52 -18.13
C ARG A 13 -3.37 12.33 -17.31
N PRO A 14 -2.51 11.56 -16.61
CA PRO A 14 -2.98 10.47 -15.76
C PRO A 14 -3.91 10.94 -14.64
N ALA A 15 -3.55 12.04 -13.97
CA ALA A 15 -4.34 12.57 -12.87
C ALA A 15 -5.70 13.12 -13.32
N ALA A 16 -5.76 13.77 -14.50
CA ALA A 16 -7.00 14.27 -15.09
C ALA A 16 -7.95 13.12 -15.50
N GLY A 17 -7.39 11.96 -15.86
CA GLY A 17 -8.15 10.75 -16.17
C GLY A 17 -8.56 9.91 -14.96
N ALA A 18 -8.09 10.25 -13.76
CA ALA A 18 -8.40 9.50 -12.54
C ALA A 18 -9.89 9.65 -12.16
N LYS A 19 -10.54 8.50 -11.94
CA LYS A 19 -11.94 8.45 -11.46
C LYS A 19 -11.95 8.23 -9.95
N ALA A 20 -13.02 8.71 -9.30
CA ALA A 20 -13.24 8.42 -7.88
C ALA A 20 -13.25 6.90 -7.61
N SER A 21 -12.69 6.52 -6.46
CA SER A 21 -12.62 5.10 -6.09
C SER A 21 -14.01 4.58 -5.73
N LEU A 22 -14.53 3.65 -6.55
CA LEU A 22 -15.80 2.95 -6.27
C LEU A 22 -15.75 2.21 -4.93
N ILE A 23 -14.59 1.64 -4.58
CA ILE A 23 -14.39 0.97 -3.27
C ILE A 23 -14.65 1.95 -2.12
N ARG A 24 -14.15 3.17 -2.22
CA ARG A 24 -14.35 4.19 -1.17
C ARG A 24 -15.82 4.53 -0.98
N GLU A 25 -16.58 4.64 -2.05
CA GLU A 25 -18.02 4.90 -1.95
C GLU A 25 -18.79 3.72 -1.36
N LEU A 26 -18.43 2.50 -1.74
CA LEU A 26 -18.99 1.29 -1.14
C LEU A 26 -18.66 1.16 0.35
N LEU A 27 -17.43 1.47 0.76
CA LEU A 27 -17.03 1.44 2.16
C LEU A 27 -17.78 2.47 3.01
N LYS A 28 -18.10 3.65 2.47
CA LYS A 28 -18.95 4.64 3.16
C LYS A 28 -20.35 4.09 3.44
N LEU A 29 -20.91 3.31 2.51
CA LEU A 29 -22.21 2.66 2.73
C LEU A 29 -22.09 1.51 3.72
N ALA A 30 -21.04 0.71 3.59
CA ALA A 30 -20.77 -0.46 4.43
C ALA A 30 -20.47 -0.11 5.91
N SER A 31 -20.04 1.13 6.19
CA SER A 31 -19.75 1.58 7.55
C SER A 31 -20.98 2.02 8.36
N ARG A 32 -22.18 2.02 7.76
CA ARG A 32 -23.42 2.35 8.47
C ARG A 32 -23.80 1.24 9.44
N PRO A 33 -24.19 1.56 10.69
CA PRO A 33 -24.49 0.54 11.71
C PRO A 33 -25.60 -0.45 11.34
N GLU A 34 -26.55 0.00 10.50
CA GLU A 34 -27.68 -0.80 10.05
C GLU A 34 -27.37 -1.74 8.88
N VAL A 35 -26.14 -1.68 8.33
CA VAL A 35 -25.74 -2.44 7.16
C VAL A 35 -24.89 -3.65 7.55
N ILE A 36 -25.38 -4.85 7.21
CA ILE A 36 -24.57 -6.07 7.25
C ILE A 36 -23.76 -6.14 5.95
N SER A 37 -22.47 -5.84 6.04
CA SER A 37 -21.59 -5.75 4.86
C SER A 37 -20.89 -7.06 4.57
N PHE A 38 -21.01 -7.55 3.34
CA PHE A 38 -20.20 -8.63 2.77
C PHE A 38 -19.12 -8.08 1.80
N ALA A 39 -18.92 -6.77 1.77
CA ALA A 39 -17.97 -6.09 0.89
C ALA A 39 -16.78 -5.53 1.67
N GLY A 40 -15.65 -5.32 0.95
CA GLY A 40 -14.49 -4.63 1.45
C GLY A 40 -13.40 -5.50 2.05
N GLY A 41 -13.69 -6.72 2.50
CA GLY A 41 -12.69 -7.67 3.01
C GLY A 41 -11.86 -7.13 4.18
N LEU A 42 -12.44 -6.28 5.04
CA LEU A 42 -11.73 -5.73 6.21
C LEU A 42 -11.42 -6.85 7.21
N PRO A 43 -10.20 -6.87 7.79
CA PRO A 43 -9.86 -7.81 8.85
C PRO A 43 -10.79 -7.64 10.06
N THR A 44 -11.12 -8.75 10.72
CA THR A 44 -11.89 -8.68 11.97
C THR A 44 -11.06 -8.04 13.10
N PRO A 45 -11.59 -7.03 13.80
CA PRO A 45 -10.88 -6.42 14.93
C PRO A 45 -10.55 -7.41 16.05
N LEU A 46 -11.33 -8.50 16.17
CA LEU A 46 -11.11 -9.54 17.18
C LEU A 46 -9.79 -10.31 16.97
N GLY A 47 -9.24 -10.28 15.77
CA GLY A 47 -7.97 -10.95 15.43
C GLY A 47 -6.73 -10.07 15.57
N PHE A 48 -6.87 -8.81 15.98
CA PHE A 48 -5.71 -7.93 16.13
C PHE A 48 -4.92 -8.28 17.39
N PRO A 49 -3.60 -8.55 17.29
CA PRO A 49 -2.74 -8.86 18.43
C PRO A 49 -2.33 -7.57 19.16
N VAL A 50 -3.31 -6.86 19.74
CA VAL A 50 -3.11 -5.51 20.31
C VAL A 50 -2.12 -5.52 21.46
N LYS A 51 -2.20 -6.54 22.32
CA LYS A 51 -1.34 -6.67 23.49
C LYS A 51 0.12 -6.90 23.11
N GLU A 52 0.35 -7.79 22.16
CA GLU A 52 1.67 -8.11 21.63
C GLU A 52 2.29 -6.91 20.90
N LEU A 53 1.47 -6.13 20.19
CA LEU A 53 1.92 -4.90 19.54
C LEU A 53 2.28 -3.81 20.55
N GLU A 54 1.50 -3.65 21.62
CA GLU A 54 1.80 -2.72 22.71
C GLU A 54 3.13 -3.07 23.41
N GLU A 55 3.32 -4.35 23.76
CA GLU A 55 4.54 -4.85 24.36
C GLU A 55 5.76 -4.66 23.45
N ALA A 56 5.63 -4.97 22.16
CA ALA A 56 6.68 -4.78 21.16
C ALA A 56 7.04 -3.29 20.97
N ALA A 57 6.05 -2.42 20.88
CA ALA A 57 6.26 -0.98 20.76
C ALA A 57 6.95 -0.41 22.01
N HIS A 58 6.49 -0.80 23.20
CA HIS A 58 7.12 -0.39 24.46
C HIS A 58 8.59 -0.83 24.52
N LYS A 59 8.87 -2.09 24.19
CA LYS A 59 10.23 -2.63 24.18
C LYS A 59 11.16 -1.87 23.24
N VAL A 60 10.72 -1.63 22.02
CA VAL A 60 11.52 -0.91 21.02
C VAL A 60 11.83 0.52 21.48
N LEU A 61 10.85 1.23 22.03
CA LEU A 61 11.02 2.59 22.49
C LEU A 61 11.88 2.66 23.77
N ALA A 62 11.78 1.68 24.66
CA ALA A 62 12.59 1.63 25.86
C ALA A 62 14.06 1.29 25.58
N GLU A 63 14.32 0.37 24.66
CA GLU A 63 15.66 -0.19 24.43
C GLU A 63 16.41 0.48 23.28
N ASN A 64 15.71 1.01 22.27
CA ASN A 64 16.32 1.45 21.00
C ASN A 64 15.62 2.68 20.37
N ALA A 65 15.08 3.59 21.18
CA ALA A 65 14.32 4.74 20.67
C ALA A 65 15.10 5.61 19.67
N ALA A 66 16.40 5.84 19.94
CA ALA A 66 17.24 6.68 19.08
C ALA A 66 17.34 6.14 17.65
N HIS A 67 17.40 4.81 17.50
CA HIS A 67 17.40 4.16 16.18
C HIS A 67 15.99 4.09 15.60
N ALA A 68 15.00 3.67 16.40
CA ALA A 68 13.64 3.42 15.93
C ALA A 68 12.92 4.69 15.45
N LEU A 69 13.27 5.86 15.98
CA LEU A 69 12.67 7.15 15.64
C LEU A 69 13.50 7.95 14.61
N GLN A 70 14.62 7.41 14.15
CA GLN A 70 15.49 8.07 13.18
C GLN A 70 15.13 7.65 11.75
N TYR A 71 15.59 8.44 10.78
CA TYR A 71 15.63 8.03 9.38
C TYR A 71 16.40 6.73 9.20
N SER A 72 15.91 5.87 8.33
CA SER A 72 16.52 4.58 8.03
C SER A 72 16.80 4.44 6.52
N PHE A 73 17.21 3.27 6.10
CA PHE A 73 17.49 2.96 4.70
C PHE A 73 16.21 3.00 3.85
N THR A 74 16.35 3.41 2.59
CA THR A 74 15.23 3.47 1.63
C THR A 74 14.58 2.10 1.43
N GLU A 75 15.38 1.05 1.47
CA GLU A 75 14.94 -0.34 1.33
C GLU A 75 14.26 -0.88 2.59
N GLY A 76 14.38 -0.19 3.70
CA GLY A 76 13.81 -0.57 4.99
C GLY A 76 14.84 -1.14 5.98
N GLU A 77 14.37 -1.40 7.18
CA GLU A 77 15.17 -1.88 8.31
C GLU A 77 15.87 -3.22 7.97
N PRO A 78 17.23 -3.30 8.06
CA PRO A 78 17.99 -4.48 7.65
C PRO A 78 17.53 -5.77 8.33
N ARG A 79 17.33 -5.74 9.64
CA ARG A 79 16.89 -6.92 10.41
C ARG A 79 15.53 -7.44 9.96
N LEU A 80 14.61 -6.56 9.55
CA LEU A 80 13.32 -6.98 9.01
C LEU A 80 13.47 -7.61 7.63
N ARG A 81 14.33 -7.06 6.79
CA ARG A 81 14.65 -7.61 5.47
C ARG A 81 15.31 -8.99 5.57
N GLU A 82 16.26 -9.17 6.48
CA GLU A 82 16.88 -10.45 6.80
C GLU A 82 15.85 -11.49 7.26
N PHE A 83 14.96 -11.10 8.17
CA PHE A 83 13.89 -11.97 8.67
C PHE A 83 12.96 -12.43 7.53
N ILE A 84 12.54 -11.49 6.66
CA ILE A 84 11.66 -11.82 5.52
C ILE A 84 12.40 -12.73 4.55
N ALA A 85 13.64 -12.44 4.19
CA ALA A 85 14.45 -13.26 3.28
C ALA A 85 14.62 -14.69 3.79
N ALA A 86 14.90 -14.85 5.10
CA ALA A 86 15.01 -16.17 5.73
C ALA A 86 13.68 -16.93 5.69
N ARG A 87 12.56 -16.24 5.95
CA ARG A 87 11.22 -16.83 5.90
C ARG A 87 10.86 -17.31 4.49
N GLU A 88 11.06 -16.49 3.46
CA GLU A 88 10.77 -16.86 2.07
C GLU A 88 11.65 -18.03 1.61
N THR A 89 12.93 -18.02 1.99
CA THR A 89 13.86 -19.13 1.69
C THR A 89 13.40 -20.44 2.36
N ALA A 90 12.94 -20.37 3.61
CA ALA A 90 12.41 -21.54 4.31
C ALA A 90 11.10 -22.09 3.67
N GLN A 91 10.36 -21.26 2.95
CA GLN A 91 9.17 -21.66 2.17
C GLN A 91 9.49 -22.13 0.75
N GLY A 92 10.77 -22.23 0.39
CA GLY A 92 11.22 -22.73 -0.90
C GLY A 92 11.48 -21.67 -1.97
N VAL A 93 11.46 -20.38 -1.59
CA VAL A 93 11.82 -19.26 -2.47
C VAL A 93 13.16 -18.68 -2.01
N PRO A 94 14.30 -19.11 -2.58
CA PRO A 94 15.61 -18.58 -2.22
C PRO A 94 15.64 -17.06 -2.37
N THR A 95 15.78 -16.34 -1.27
CA THR A 95 15.68 -14.88 -1.24
C THR A 95 16.83 -14.31 -0.40
N LYS A 96 17.47 -13.26 -0.91
CA LYS A 96 18.50 -12.50 -0.18
C LYS A 96 17.91 -11.23 0.41
N PRO A 97 18.49 -10.69 1.50
CA PRO A 97 18.02 -9.41 2.07
C PRO A 97 18.02 -8.24 1.08
N GLU A 98 18.94 -8.24 0.10
CA GLU A 98 19.04 -7.20 -0.95
C GLU A 98 17.87 -7.25 -1.93
N GLU A 99 17.15 -8.36 -2.00
CA GLU A 99 15.98 -8.56 -2.86
C GLU A 99 14.67 -8.21 -2.16
N VAL A 100 14.75 -7.76 -0.90
CA VAL A 100 13.58 -7.36 -0.08
C VAL A 100 13.54 -5.86 0.08
N GLN A 101 12.40 -5.26 -0.26
CA GLN A 101 12.10 -3.87 0.04
C GLN A 101 10.86 -3.76 0.93
N ILE A 102 10.99 -2.98 2.01
CA ILE A 102 9.87 -2.69 2.91
C ILE A 102 9.08 -1.52 2.36
N VAL A 103 7.77 -1.68 2.32
CA VAL A 103 6.83 -0.66 1.82
C VAL A 103 5.67 -0.45 2.79
N SER A 104 5.01 0.69 2.69
CA SER A 104 3.81 1.03 3.49
C SER A 104 2.55 0.38 2.89
N GLY A 105 2.54 -0.94 2.85
CA GLY A 105 1.44 -1.75 2.34
C GLY A 105 1.50 -2.02 0.83
N SER A 106 0.66 -2.95 0.38
CA SER A 106 0.64 -3.44 -1.00
C SER A 106 0.34 -2.36 -2.04
N GLN A 107 -0.40 -1.33 -1.68
CA GLN A 107 -0.71 -0.24 -2.62
C GLN A 107 0.54 0.53 -3.04
N GLN A 108 1.49 0.76 -2.12
CA GLN A 108 2.78 1.36 -2.46
C GLN A 108 3.63 0.42 -3.32
N ALA A 109 3.62 -0.87 -3.02
CA ALA A 109 4.33 -1.86 -3.86
C ALA A 109 3.81 -1.86 -5.29
N LEU A 110 2.50 -1.83 -5.49
CA LEU A 110 1.86 -1.76 -6.81
C LEU A 110 2.20 -0.45 -7.56
N ASP A 111 2.19 0.68 -6.87
CA ASP A 111 2.57 1.98 -7.46
C ASP A 111 4.04 1.99 -7.89
N LEU A 112 4.95 1.50 -7.04
CA LEU A 112 6.37 1.39 -7.37
C LEU A 112 6.62 0.44 -8.54
N ALA A 113 5.97 -0.73 -8.54
CA ALA A 113 6.07 -1.68 -9.64
C ALA A 113 5.56 -1.07 -10.96
N ALA A 114 4.45 -0.34 -10.93
CA ALA A 114 3.94 0.36 -12.10
C ALA A 114 4.96 1.38 -12.64
N ARG A 115 5.57 2.16 -11.76
CA ARG A 115 6.58 3.17 -12.15
C ARG A 115 7.84 2.59 -12.75
N VAL A 116 8.23 1.37 -12.32
CA VAL A 116 9.46 0.71 -12.78
C VAL A 116 9.23 -0.07 -14.08
N PHE A 117 8.05 -0.66 -14.26
CA PHE A 117 7.82 -1.63 -15.33
C PHE A 117 6.82 -1.19 -16.40
N LEU A 118 6.09 -0.09 -16.20
CA LEU A 118 5.04 0.32 -17.12
C LEU A 118 5.29 1.69 -17.75
N ASP A 119 5.24 1.71 -19.07
CA ASP A 119 5.11 2.90 -19.90
C ASP A 119 3.68 3.07 -20.38
N GLU A 120 3.35 4.23 -20.97
CA GLU A 120 2.10 4.45 -21.67
C GLU A 120 1.90 3.41 -22.79
N GLY A 121 0.78 2.73 -22.77
CA GLY A 121 0.45 1.67 -23.72
C GLY A 121 1.06 0.30 -23.42
N SER A 122 1.84 0.13 -22.37
CA SER A 122 2.29 -1.19 -21.90
C SER A 122 1.11 -2.13 -21.71
N ARG A 123 1.25 -3.39 -22.12
CA ARG A 123 0.22 -4.41 -21.93
C ARG A 123 0.32 -5.05 -20.56
N VAL A 124 -0.76 -4.98 -19.78
CA VAL A 124 -0.84 -5.59 -18.45
C VAL A 124 -1.91 -6.66 -18.44
N LEU A 125 -1.51 -7.90 -18.19
CA LEU A 125 -2.42 -9.02 -18.05
C LEU A 125 -2.97 -9.04 -16.60
N VAL A 126 -4.29 -9.08 -16.47
CA VAL A 126 -4.99 -9.12 -15.19
C VAL A 126 -6.12 -10.16 -15.25
N GLU A 127 -6.53 -10.65 -14.10
CA GLU A 127 -7.69 -11.52 -13.96
C GLU A 127 -9.00 -10.75 -14.28
N ASN A 128 -10.07 -11.48 -14.52
CA ASN A 128 -11.41 -10.92 -14.66
C ASN A 128 -12.43 -11.75 -13.86
N PRO A 129 -12.86 -11.30 -12.68
CA PRO A 129 -12.58 -10.01 -12.03
C PRO A 129 -11.19 -9.92 -11.41
N THR A 130 -10.67 -8.70 -11.22
CA THR A 130 -9.36 -8.43 -10.61
C THR A 130 -9.44 -7.44 -9.46
N TYR A 131 -8.34 -7.31 -8.70
CA TYR A 131 -8.23 -6.36 -7.60
C TYR A 131 -8.25 -4.91 -8.10
N LEU A 132 -9.27 -4.16 -7.71
CA LEU A 132 -9.48 -2.78 -8.16
C LEU A 132 -8.36 -1.82 -7.71
N GLY A 133 -7.71 -2.09 -6.58
CA GLY A 133 -6.57 -1.30 -6.09
C GLY A 133 -5.37 -1.38 -7.03
N ALA A 134 -5.09 -2.55 -7.62
CA ALA A 134 -4.05 -2.72 -8.62
C ALA A 134 -4.36 -1.91 -9.90
N LEU A 135 -5.60 -2.00 -10.40
CA LEU A 135 -6.01 -1.21 -11.56
C LEU A 135 -5.86 0.30 -11.33
N GLN A 136 -6.15 0.79 -10.10
CA GLN A 136 -5.99 2.20 -9.76
C GLN A 136 -4.54 2.64 -9.78
N ALA A 137 -3.62 1.83 -9.22
CA ALA A 137 -2.19 2.11 -9.24
C ALA A 137 -1.65 2.11 -10.68
N PHE A 138 -1.95 1.07 -11.45
CA PHE A 138 -1.42 0.90 -12.81
C PHE A 138 -1.95 1.94 -13.79
N ARG A 139 -3.20 2.41 -13.63
CA ARG A 139 -3.79 3.43 -14.52
C ARG A 139 -3.01 4.73 -14.61
N LEU A 140 -2.20 5.06 -13.60
CA LEU A 140 -1.33 6.24 -13.65
C LEU A 140 -0.23 6.12 -14.72
N ALA A 141 0.18 4.90 -15.07
CA ALA A 141 1.07 4.64 -16.19
C ALA A 141 0.35 4.55 -17.56
N MET A 142 -0.99 4.67 -17.59
CA MET A 142 -1.83 4.58 -18.80
C MET A 142 -1.59 3.30 -19.62
N PRO A 143 -1.58 2.09 -19.03
CA PRO A 143 -1.38 0.85 -19.74
C PRO A 143 -2.67 0.40 -20.46
N ALA A 144 -2.53 -0.58 -21.35
CA ALA A 144 -3.63 -1.39 -21.89
C ALA A 144 -3.80 -2.65 -21.05
N PHE A 145 -5.00 -2.90 -20.54
CA PHE A 145 -5.34 -4.10 -19.78
C PHE A 145 -5.94 -5.18 -20.68
#